data_f57e56c8727102f870a55a0ff1e8f920
#
_entry.id   f57e56c8727102f870a55a0ff1e8f920
#
_cell.length_a   1.000
_cell.length_b   1.000
_cell.length_c   1.000
_cell.angle_alpha   90.00
_cell.angle_beta   90.00
_cell.angle_gamma   90.00
#
_symmetry.space_group_name_H-M   'P 1'
#
loop_
_entity.id
_entity.type
_entity.pdbx_description
1 polymer ?
#
loop_
_entity_poly.entity_id
_entity_poly.type
_entity_poly.pdbx_seq_one_letter_code
_entity_poly.pdbx_strand_id
1 'polypeptide(L)'
;MNRRLLAGALAAASLAATAPSVAAAHTSARPAASFHDTPGIHVVGVQRLDSRQYAVRVLSPALGRPVDLRILVPLDYDPRASRRYPVLYLFHGTSGRASDWVNLGQAEATTERLPLITVMPDAGFDGDGGGWFTDWVDTKTALGPSRWETFHISDVIPWVDANLRTVANRNGRAIAGLSQGGFGSTTYAARHPDLFSSVASFSGAPEISRDPDVTVGATGVIYATAYGLDGVEPTAMFGDRITDAINWEGHDPAYLIDNLRSTALHLWTATGADGPYDPQPNPAASGIEFLTHASTVHFHQHLMQEDVPSDYRDYTYGTHTWAYWTRDLQDYVGPMMRDFAHPPTPAATTYTSIDKQWKQWGWSVSFDRSAAQEWSELSYGSSTGFTLTGSGRATVTTARLYVPGAHVTVTGAGPAQALTVGRDGRLRVTVPLGSSTTTVAVKVQQRQA
;
A
#
# COMPACT_ATOMS: atom_id res chain seq x y z
N MET A 1 -3.55 -45.50 -76.52
CA MET A 1 -3.29 -45.02 -77.90
C MET A 1 -2.67 -43.66 -77.82
N ASN A 2 -1.36 -43.61 -78.07
CA ASN A 2 -0.63 -42.91 -79.07
C ASN A 2 -1.13 -41.44 -79.33
N ARG A 3 -0.33 -40.41 -79.29
CA ARG A 3 0.94 -39.99 -79.86
C ARG A 3 1.31 -38.59 -79.36
N ARG A 4 2.53 -38.37 -78.82
CA ARG A 4 3.74 -37.80 -79.44
C ARG A 4 3.69 -36.34 -79.88
N LEU A 5 4.55 -35.52 -79.21
CA LEU A 5 5.59 -34.62 -79.69
C LEU A 5 5.21 -33.38 -80.48
N LEU A 6 5.62 -32.22 -79.97
CA LEU A 6 6.65 -31.42 -80.67
C LEU A 6 7.22 -30.32 -79.77
N ALA A 7 8.52 -30.16 -79.82
CA ALA A 7 9.33 -29.20 -79.10
C ALA A 7 9.25 -27.82 -79.74
N GLY A 8 9.36 -26.78 -78.92
CA GLY A 8 9.58 -25.41 -79.40
C GLY A 8 10.42 -24.67 -78.35
N ALA A 9 11.68 -24.52 -78.60
CA ALA A 9 12.60 -23.72 -77.81
C ALA A 9 12.36 -22.21 -78.03
N LEU A 10 12.15 -21.47 -76.94
CA LEU A 10 12.31 -20.02 -76.96
C LEU A 10 13.15 -19.60 -75.74
N ALA A 11 14.32 -19.07 -76.00
CA ALA A 11 15.19 -18.43 -75.05
C ALA A 11 14.54 -17.18 -74.45
N ALA A 12 14.37 -17.12 -73.15
CA ALA A 12 14.01 -15.92 -72.43
C ALA A 12 15.16 -15.49 -71.52
N ALA A 13 15.66 -14.34 -71.78
CA ALA A 13 16.73 -13.67 -71.03
C ALA A 13 16.30 -13.45 -69.57
N SER A 14 17.01 -13.97 -68.61
CA SER A 14 16.85 -13.70 -67.19
C SER A 14 17.42 -12.34 -66.84
N LEU A 15 16.53 -11.32 -66.62
CA LEU A 15 16.86 -10.15 -65.88
C LEU A 15 16.92 -10.51 -64.39
N ALA A 16 18.11 -10.51 -63.82
CA ALA A 16 18.33 -10.61 -62.41
C ALA A 16 17.92 -9.26 -61.77
N ALA A 17 16.71 -9.20 -61.20
CA ALA A 17 16.30 -8.11 -60.32
C ALA A 17 17.00 -8.30 -58.96
N THR A 18 17.98 -7.46 -58.67
CA THR A 18 18.55 -7.36 -57.32
C THR A 18 17.51 -6.71 -56.42
N ALA A 19 16.81 -7.50 -55.61
CA ALA A 19 15.97 -6.99 -54.56
C ALA A 19 16.88 -6.32 -53.49
N PRO A 20 16.56 -5.09 -53.02
CA PRO A 20 17.29 -4.53 -51.90
C PRO A 20 17.08 -5.42 -50.68
N SER A 21 18.18 -5.89 -50.09
CA SER A 21 18.14 -6.53 -48.79
C SER A 21 17.68 -5.50 -47.79
N VAL A 22 16.45 -5.62 -47.31
CA VAL A 22 15.98 -4.92 -46.13
C VAL A 22 16.83 -5.48 -44.98
N ALA A 23 17.82 -4.72 -44.53
CA ALA A 23 18.53 -5.00 -43.31
C ALA A 23 17.50 -5.08 -42.17
N ALA A 24 17.24 -6.29 -41.69
CA ALA A 24 16.45 -6.46 -40.49
C ALA A 24 17.17 -5.68 -39.37
N ALA A 25 16.58 -4.56 -38.98
CA ALA A 25 17.04 -3.86 -37.79
C ALA A 25 16.95 -4.88 -36.64
N HIS A 26 18.09 -5.37 -36.20
CA HIS A 26 18.18 -6.11 -34.96
C HIS A 26 17.81 -5.11 -33.85
N THR A 27 16.50 -5.05 -33.52
CA THR A 27 16.07 -4.48 -32.26
C THR A 27 16.68 -5.39 -31.19
N SER A 28 17.81 -4.95 -30.64
CA SER A 28 18.41 -5.63 -29.49
C SER A 28 17.32 -5.72 -28.42
N ALA A 29 16.96 -6.96 -28.05
CA ALA A 29 15.98 -7.20 -27.01
C ALA A 29 16.37 -6.36 -25.78
N ARG A 30 15.47 -5.50 -25.29
CA ARG A 30 15.74 -4.70 -24.09
C ARG A 30 16.09 -5.65 -22.93
N PRO A 31 17.08 -5.30 -22.10
CA PRO A 31 17.44 -6.13 -20.97
C PRO A 31 16.22 -6.29 -20.04
N ALA A 32 15.97 -7.53 -19.63
CA ALA A 32 14.90 -7.85 -18.68
C ALA A 32 15.23 -7.29 -17.29
N ALA A 33 14.21 -7.00 -16.49
CA ALA A 33 14.40 -6.78 -15.06
C ALA A 33 14.97 -8.04 -14.42
N SER A 34 15.85 -7.87 -13.45
CA SER A 34 16.40 -8.94 -12.62
C SER A 34 16.03 -8.71 -11.17
N PHE A 35 15.83 -9.79 -10.43
CA PHE A 35 15.38 -9.73 -9.05
C PHE A 35 16.34 -10.52 -8.17
N HIS A 36 16.79 -9.90 -7.10
CA HIS A 36 17.78 -10.42 -6.16
C HIS A 36 17.26 -10.37 -4.73
N ASP A 37 17.86 -11.15 -3.87
CA ASP A 37 17.59 -11.14 -2.44
C ASP A 37 17.92 -9.79 -1.82
N THR A 38 17.18 -9.44 -0.78
CA THR A 38 17.48 -8.33 0.13
C THR A 38 17.26 -8.77 1.58
N PRO A 39 17.69 -8.02 2.58
CA PRO A 39 17.24 -8.27 3.94
C PRO A 39 15.71 -8.33 4.01
N GLY A 40 15.13 -9.41 4.51
CA GLY A 40 13.69 -9.65 4.60
C GLY A 40 13.06 -10.40 3.41
N ILE A 41 13.67 -10.41 2.22
CA ILE A 41 13.15 -11.13 1.04
C ILE A 41 14.22 -12.06 0.44
N HIS A 42 13.89 -13.35 0.37
CA HIS A 42 14.60 -14.34 -0.45
C HIS A 42 13.78 -14.68 -1.70
N VAL A 43 14.39 -14.52 -2.88
CA VAL A 43 13.75 -14.81 -4.16
C VAL A 43 13.82 -16.31 -4.44
N VAL A 44 12.68 -16.98 -4.40
CA VAL A 44 12.56 -18.43 -4.63
C VAL A 44 12.49 -18.75 -6.11
N GLY A 45 11.86 -17.88 -6.90
CA GLY A 45 11.74 -18.09 -8.35
C GLY A 45 11.29 -16.81 -9.07
N VAL A 46 11.71 -16.72 -10.33
CA VAL A 46 11.32 -15.62 -11.22
C VAL A 46 10.93 -16.21 -12.57
N GLN A 47 9.75 -15.83 -13.05
CA GLN A 47 9.29 -16.14 -14.40
C GLN A 47 8.94 -14.84 -15.12
N ARG A 48 9.58 -14.58 -16.25
CA ARG A 48 9.13 -13.54 -17.18
C ARG A 48 8.00 -14.10 -18.03
N LEU A 49 6.82 -13.51 -17.95
CA LEU A 49 5.62 -14.01 -18.66
C LEU A 49 5.48 -13.39 -20.05
N ASP A 50 5.88 -12.10 -20.18
CA ASP A 50 5.91 -11.39 -21.46
C ASP A 50 6.96 -10.24 -21.44
N SER A 51 6.77 -9.21 -22.27
CA SER A 51 7.71 -8.08 -22.36
C SER A 51 7.71 -7.18 -21.11
N ARG A 52 6.60 -7.14 -20.35
CA ARG A 52 6.35 -6.27 -19.19
C ARG A 52 6.13 -7.03 -17.90
N GLN A 53 5.65 -8.26 -17.96
CA GLN A 53 5.07 -8.98 -16.84
C GLN A 53 6.04 -10.01 -16.26
N TYR A 54 6.14 -10.01 -14.93
CA TYR A 54 6.93 -10.96 -14.15
C TYR A 54 6.09 -11.59 -13.04
N ALA A 55 6.21 -12.90 -12.85
CA ALA A 55 5.80 -13.59 -11.65
C ALA A 55 7.05 -13.85 -10.81
N VAL A 56 7.04 -13.39 -9.57
CA VAL A 56 8.16 -13.55 -8.64
C VAL A 56 7.66 -14.23 -7.39
N ARG A 57 8.23 -15.38 -7.06
CA ARG A 57 7.95 -16.12 -5.83
C ARG A 57 9.00 -15.79 -4.81
N VAL A 58 8.58 -15.38 -3.62
CA VAL A 58 9.46 -14.90 -2.55
C VAL A 58 9.15 -15.59 -1.23
N LEU A 59 10.17 -15.66 -0.37
CA LEU A 59 10.05 -16.10 1.01
C LEU A 59 10.49 -14.96 1.93
N SER A 60 9.64 -14.63 2.90
CA SER A 60 9.97 -13.70 3.98
C SER A 60 9.83 -14.39 5.35
N PRO A 61 10.73 -14.10 6.29
CA PRO A 61 10.57 -14.52 7.69
C PRO A 61 9.29 -13.97 8.34
N ALA A 62 8.75 -12.86 7.84
CA ALA A 62 7.49 -12.30 8.32
C ALA A 62 6.30 -13.25 8.09
N LEU A 63 6.35 -14.04 7.02
CA LEU A 63 5.29 -15.00 6.67
C LEU A 63 5.67 -16.45 6.95
N GLY A 64 6.96 -16.79 6.90
CA GLY A 64 7.46 -18.14 7.08
C GLY A 64 7.11 -19.12 5.94
N ARG A 65 6.40 -18.67 4.90
CA ARG A 65 5.96 -19.44 3.72
C ARG A 65 6.20 -18.62 2.46
N PRO A 66 6.47 -19.27 1.30
CA PRO A 66 6.58 -18.58 0.02
C PRO A 66 5.23 -18.01 -0.42
N VAL A 67 5.27 -16.80 -0.97
CA VAL A 67 4.12 -16.12 -1.60
C VAL A 67 4.53 -15.52 -2.94
N ASP A 68 3.56 -15.12 -3.74
CA ASP A 68 3.78 -14.61 -5.08
C ASP A 68 3.61 -13.10 -5.17
N LEU A 69 4.37 -12.50 -6.06
CA LEU A 69 4.17 -11.12 -6.53
C LEU A 69 4.01 -11.15 -8.04
N ARG A 70 3.06 -10.39 -8.56
CA ARG A 70 2.96 -10.08 -9.97
C ARG A 70 3.45 -8.65 -10.20
N ILE A 71 4.35 -8.44 -11.15
CA ILE A 71 4.98 -7.14 -11.41
C ILE A 71 4.81 -6.78 -12.88
N LEU A 72 4.34 -5.57 -13.14
CA LEU A 72 4.30 -4.97 -14.48
C LEU A 72 5.31 -3.81 -14.52
N VAL A 73 6.19 -3.84 -15.49
CA VAL A 73 7.10 -2.72 -15.79
C VAL A 73 6.60 -1.92 -16.99
N PRO A 74 6.95 -0.63 -17.13
CA PRO A 74 6.61 0.17 -18.30
C PRO A 74 7.11 -0.45 -19.62
N LEU A 75 6.41 -0.18 -20.74
CA LEU A 75 6.83 -0.66 -22.06
C LEU A 75 8.26 -0.24 -22.43
N ASP A 76 8.70 0.93 -21.97
CA ASP A 76 10.04 1.48 -22.21
C ASP A 76 11.02 1.22 -21.08
N TYR A 77 10.71 0.29 -20.16
CA TYR A 77 11.56 -0.01 -19.02
C TYR A 77 12.94 -0.52 -19.45
N ASP A 78 13.98 0.13 -18.94
CA ASP A 78 15.37 -0.33 -19.05
C ASP A 78 16.01 -0.30 -17.65
N PRO A 79 16.42 -1.44 -17.10
CA PRO A 79 17.04 -1.50 -15.78
C PRO A 79 18.39 -0.78 -15.69
N ARG A 80 19.02 -0.45 -16.83
CA ARG A 80 20.29 0.25 -16.92
C ARG A 80 20.13 1.76 -17.07
N ALA A 81 18.93 2.25 -17.44
CA ALA A 81 18.69 3.67 -17.62
C ALA A 81 18.69 4.42 -16.29
N SER A 82 18.95 5.72 -16.34
CA SER A 82 18.85 6.61 -15.17
C SER A 82 17.41 6.94 -14.80
N ARG A 83 16.45 6.79 -15.76
CA ARG A 83 15.04 7.07 -15.54
C ARG A 83 14.47 6.22 -14.41
N ARG A 84 13.66 6.85 -13.57
CA ARG A 84 12.93 6.22 -12.49
C ARG A 84 11.44 6.38 -12.69
N TYR A 85 10.66 5.43 -12.18
CA TYR A 85 9.23 5.35 -12.40
C TYR A 85 8.51 5.34 -11.04
N PRO A 86 7.34 6.00 -10.94
CA PRO A 86 6.47 5.81 -9.79
C PRO A 86 5.97 4.37 -9.72
N VAL A 87 5.49 3.97 -8.54
CA VAL A 87 5.04 2.61 -8.25
C VAL A 87 3.60 2.65 -7.73
N LEU A 88 2.74 1.81 -8.29
CA LEU A 88 1.44 1.45 -7.74
C LEU A 88 1.55 0.08 -7.07
N TYR A 89 1.29 -0.01 -5.77
CA TYR A 89 1.02 -1.25 -5.06
C TYR A 89 -0.47 -1.52 -5.15
N LEU A 90 -0.88 -2.64 -5.75
CA LEU A 90 -2.27 -2.93 -6.11
C LEU A 90 -2.70 -4.28 -5.53
N PHE A 91 -3.57 -4.25 -4.52
CA PHE A 91 -3.96 -5.41 -3.74
C PHE A 91 -5.27 -6.04 -4.18
N HIS A 92 -5.31 -7.37 -4.19
CA HIS A 92 -6.52 -8.17 -4.36
C HIS A 92 -7.36 -8.18 -3.07
N GLY A 93 -8.56 -8.77 -3.13
CA GLY A 93 -9.45 -8.97 -1.99
C GLY A 93 -9.33 -10.37 -1.37
N THR A 94 -10.28 -10.70 -0.49
CA THR A 94 -10.39 -12.04 0.13
C THR A 94 -10.42 -13.13 -0.94
N SER A 95 -9.71 -14.22 -0.69
CA SER A 95 -9.54 -15.38 -1.61
C SER A 95 -8.93 -15.05 -2.96
N GLY A 96 -8.32 -13.86 -3.10
CA GLY A 96 -7.62 -13.45 -4.31
C GLY A 96 -6.14 -13.86 -4.32
N ARG A 97 -5.48 -13.53 -5.43
CA ARG A 97 -4.06 -13.85 -5.70
C ARG A 97 -3.36 -12.68 -6.37
N ALA A 98 -2.06 -12.64 -6.27
CA ALA A 98 -1.20 -11.66 -6.96
C ALA A 98 -1.50 -11.49 -8.46
N SER A 99 -1.99 -12.54 -9.11
CA SER A 99 -2.28 -12.55 -10.56
C SER A 99 -3.63 -11.94 -10.94
N ASP A 100 -4.55 -11.73 -10.01
CA ASP A 100 -5.96 -11.50 -10.32
C ASP A 100 -6.20 -10.15 -10.98
N TRP A 101 -5.50 -9.12 -10.58
CA TRP A 101 -5.59 -7.82 -11.23
C TRP A 101 -5.18 -7.85 -12.71
N VAL A 102 -4.26 -8.75 -13.09
CA VAL A 102 -3.90 -8.97 -14.50
C VAL A 102 -4.96 -9.83 -15.18
N ASN A 103 -5.31 -10.96 -14.57
CA ASN A 103 -6.16 -11.98 -15.19
C ASN A 103 -7.64 -11.57 -15.26
N LEU A 104 -8.13 -10.81 -14.29
CA LEU A 104 -9.54 -10.45 -14.11
C LEU A 104 -9.78 -8.93 -14.16
N GLY A 105 -8.83 -8.12 -13.63
CA GLY A 105 -8.95 -6.68 -13.44
C GLY A 105 -8.31 -5.83 -14.56
N GLN A 106 -7.82 -6.43 -15.64
CA GLN A 106 -7.22 -5.74 -16.79
C GLN A 106 -6.09 -4.76 -16.43
N ALA A 107 -5.37 -4.97 -15.32
CA ALA A 107 -4.34 -4.05 -14.85
C ALA A 107 -3.23 -3.84 -15.89
N GLU A 108 -2.87 -4.86 -16.66
CA GLU A 108 -1.85 -4.75 -17.70
C GLU A 108 -2.28 -3.79 -18.82
N ALA A 109 -3.50 -3.95 -19.35
CA ALA A 109 -4.03 -3.08 -20.39
C ALA A 109 -4.23 -1.64 -19.87
N THR A 110 -4.75 -1.49 -18.64
CA THR A 110 -5.02 -0.19 -18.01
C THR A 110 -3.72 0.61 -17.80
N THR A 111 -2.61 -0.06 -17.48
CA THR A 111 -1.32 0.60 -17.22
C THR A 111 -0.35 0.61 -18.40
N GLU A 112 -0.74 0.04 -19.55
CA GLU A 112 0.16 -0.18 -20.68
C GLU A 112 0.93 1.07 -21.12
N ARG A 113 0.24 2.19 -21.22
CA ARG A 113 0.80 3.46 -21.73
C ARG A 113 1.34 4.38 -20.64
N LEU A 114 1.32 3.93 -19.38
CA LEU A 114 1.77 4.74 -18.27
C LEU A 114 3.26 4.49 -17.97
N PRO A 115 4.04 5.50 -17.60
CA PRO A 115 5.38 5.35 -17.10
C PRO A 115 5.34 4.89 -15.62
N LEU A 116 4.77 3.72 -15.38
CA LEU A 116 4.39 3.23 -14.07
C LEU A 116 4.87 1.80 -13.88
N ILE A 117 5.44 1.49 -12.72
CA ILE A 117 5.64 0.12 -12.24
C ILE A 117 4.40 -0.24 -11.43
N THR A 118 3.80 -1.41 -11.67
CA THR A 118 2.70 -1.92 -10.83
C THR A 118 3.16 -3.20 -10.14
N VAL A 119 3.01 -3.24 -8.83
CA VAL A 119 3.37 -4.38 -7.98
C VAL A 119 2.10 -4.90 -7.32
N MET A 120 1.78 -6.15 -7.56
CA MET A 120 0.60 -6.82 -7.05
C MET A 120 1.07 -8.00 -6.18
N PRO A 121 1.23 -7.79 -4.86
CA PRO A 121 1.62 -8.86 -3.95
C PRO A 121 0.42 -9.73 -3.56
N ASP A 122 0.68 -10.99 -3.19
CA ASP A 122 -0.29 -11.74 -2.41
C ASP A 122 -0.56 -11.06 -1.05
N ALA A 123 -1.80 -11.12 -0.60
CA ALA A 123 -2.27 -10.64 0.70
C ALA A 123 -3.05 -11.73 1.47
N GLY A 124 -2.81 -12.98 1.13
CA GLY A 124 -3.32 -14.21 1.72
C GLY A 124 -2.52 -15.39 1.19
N PHE A 125 -2.64 -16.56 1.82
CA PHE A 125 -1.94 -17.76 1.39
C PHE A 125 -2.77 -18.54 0.38
N ASP A 126 -2.14 -19.01 -0.68
CA ASP A 126 -2.68 -19.98 -1.66
C ASP A 126 -4.03 -19.57 -2.31
N GLY A 127 -4.44 -18.30 -2.18
CA GLY A 127 -5.72 -17.77 -2.70
C GLY A 127 -6.92 -18.15 -1.85
N ASP A 128 -6.70 -18.58 -0.62
CA ASP A 128 -7.74 -18.80 0.38
C ASP A 128 -7.67 -17.67 1.42
N GLY A 129 -8.82 -17.27 1.98
CA GLY A 129 -8.91 -16.27 3.03
C GLY A 129 -8.24 -14.94 2.72
N GLY A 130 -7.39 -14.48 3.62
CA GLY A 130 -6.60 -13.27 3.48
C GLY A 130 -5.99 -12.79 4.79
N GLY A 131 -4.86 -12.09 4.68
CA GLY A 131 -4.08 -11.64 5.84
C GLY A 131 -4.64 -10.43 6.55
N TRP A 132 -5.70 -9.82 6.04
CA TRP A 132 -6.30 -8.59 6.57
C TRP A 132 -5.30 -7.47 6.87
N PHE A 133 -4.19 -7.46 6.14
CA PHE A 133 -3.20 -6.38 6.13
C PHE A 133 -2.71 -5.97 7.51
N THR A 134 -2.60 -6.94 8.42
CA THR A 134 -2.10 -6.74 9.78
C THR A 134 -1.06 -7.80 10.14
N ASP A 135 -0.21 -7.50 11.08
CA ASP A 135 0.60 -8.54 11.75
C ASP A 135 -0.31 -9.27 12.74
N TRP A 136 -0.60 -10.54 12.49
CA TRP A 136 -1.53 -11.30 13.32
C TRP A 136 -1.09 -11.36 14.78
N VAL A 137 -2.05 -11.20 15.69
CA VAL A 137 -1.78 -11.32 17.14
C VAL A 137 -1.38 -12.74 17.51
N ASP A 138 -1.97 -13.76 16.85
CA ASP A 138 -1.50 -15.14 16.98
C ASP A 138 -0.47 -15.48 15.89
N THR A 139 0.79 -15.46 16.26
CA THR A 139 1.90 -15.79 15.37
C THR A 139 2.24 -17.29 15.34
N LYS A 140 1.44 -18.15 16.00
CA LYS A 140 1.67 -19.58 16.13
C LYS A 140 0.62 -20.45 15.45
N THR A 141 -0.16 -19.85 14.54
CA THR A 141 -1.12 -20.58 13.73
C THR A 141 -0.45 -21.61 12.82
N ALA A 142 -1.22 -22.54 12.27
CA ALA A 142 -0.74 -23.49 11.26
C ALA A 142 -0.21 -22.78 9.98
N LEU A 143 -0.61 -21.53 9.73
CA LEU A 143 -0.16 -20.72 8.61
C LEU A 143 1.18 -20.01 8.86
N GLY A 144 1.74 -20.09 10.07
CA GLY A 144 2.99 -19.44 10.45
C GLY A 144 2.76 -18.06 11.08
N PRO A 145 3.78 -17.21 11.14
CA PRO A 145 3.72 -15.93 11.85
C PRO A 145 2.75 -14.92 11.25
N SER A 146 2.42 -15.03 9.96
CA SER A 146 1.39 -14.24 9.25
C SER A 146 1.48 -12.72 9.50
N ARG A 147 2.71 -12.16 9.50
CA ARG A 147 2.95 -10.73 9.69
C ARG A 147 2.88 -9.99 8.36
N TRP A 148 1.65 -9.76 7.89
CA TRP A 148 1.39 -9.21 6.56
C TRP A 148 1.76 -7.73 6.43
N GLU A 149 1.54 -6.90 7.47
CA GLU A 149 1.99 -5.51 7.46
C GLU A 149 3.52 -5.42 7.39
N THR A 150 4.22 -6.20 8.21
CA THR A 150 5.69 -6.30 8.15
C THR A 150 6.15 -6.74 6.75
N PHE A 151 5.53 -7.76 6.18
CA PHE A 151 5.88 -8.26 4.84
C PHE A 151 5.71 -7.18 3.78
N HIS A 152 4.52 -6.56 3.68
CA HIS A 152 4.26 -5.60 2.62
C HIS A 152 5.07 -4.30 2.77
N ILE A 153 5.14 -3.76 3.98
CA ILE A 153 5.72 -2.45 4.25
C ILE A 153 7.22 -2.51 4.46
N SER A 154 7.69 -3.45 5.30
CA SER A 154 9.09 -3.49 5.70
C SER A 154 9.97 -4.36 4.81
N ASP A 155 9.39 -5.34 4.09
CA ASP A 155 10.15 -6.25 3.24
C ASP A 155 9.91 -5.96 1.74
N VAL A 156 8.65 -5.94 1.25
CA VAL A 156 8.35 -5.79 -0.18
C VAL A 156 8.71 -4.41 -0.71
N ILE A 157 8.35 -3.32 -0.04
CA ILE A 157 8.65 -1.96 -0.54
C ILE A 157 10.16 -1.73 -0.70
N PRO A 158 11.01 -1.99 0.30
CA PRO A 158 12.47 -1.85 0.12
C PRO A 158 13.04 -2.80 -0.92
N TRP A 159 12.50 -4.02 -1.02
CA TRP A 159 12.93 -4.98 -2.03
C TRP A 159 12.61 -4.51 -3.45
N VAL A 160 11.42 -3.95 -3.69
CA VAL A 160 11.03 -3.35 -4.98
C VAL A 160 11.96 -2.18 -5.33
N ASP A 161 12.25 -1.30 -4.38
CA ASP A 161 13.13 -0.16 -4.59
C ASP A 161 14.59 -0.56 -4.88
N ALA A 162 15.06 -1.68 -4.31
CA ALA A 162 16.39 -2.21 -4.54
C ALA A 162 16.54 -2.89 -5.92
N ASN A 163 15.46 -3.51 -6.41
CA ASN A 163 15.49 -4.33 -7.63
C ASN A 163 15.01 -3.59 -8.89
N LEU A 164 14.20 -2.54 -8.73
CA LEU A 164 13.60 -1.82 -9.85
C LEU A 164 13.97 -0.33 -9.84
N ARG A 165 13.81 0.33 -10.98
CA ARG A 165 14.09 1.76 -11.16
C ARG A 165 12.93 2.61 -10.65
N THR A 166 12.69 2.59 -9.36
CA THR A 166 11.58 3.29 -8.70
C THR A 166 11.94 4.73 -8.32
N VAL A 167 10.94 5.60 -8.23
CA VAL A 167 11.01 6.83 -7.43
C VAL A 167 10.84 6.41 -5.97
N ALA A 168 11.95 6.07 -5.31
CA ALA A 168 12.02 5.39 -4.01
C ALA A 168 11.70 6.32 -2.83
N ASN A 169 10.60 7.06 -2.92
CA ASN A 169 10.08 7.91 -1.84
C ASN A 169 8.57 8.05 -1.97
N ARG A 170 7.94 8.65 -0.97
CA ARG A 170 6.50 8.87 -0.88
C ARG A 170 5.87 9.46 -2.16
N ASN A 171 6.51 10.47 -2.75
CA ASN A 171 5.96 11.18 -3.90
C ASN A 171 5.85 10.31 -5.15
N GLY A 172 6.55 9.20 -5.20
CA GLY A 172 6.49 8.21 -6.28
C GLY A 172 5.76 6.92 -5.90
N ARG A 173 5.01 6.87 -4.78
CA ARG A 173 4.27 5.67 -4.38
C ARG A 173 2.79 5.93 -4.23
N ALA A 174 2.00 5.07 -4.85
CA ALA A 174 0.56 4.94 -4.64
C ALA A 174 0.24 3.53 -4.15
N ILE A 175 -0.89 3.40 -3.47
CA ILE A 175 -1.43 2.13 -2.99
C ILE A 175 -2.92 2.07 -3.30
N ALA A 176 -3.39 0.94 -3.78
CA ALA A 176 -4.80 0.74 -4.09
C ALA A 176 -5.19 -0.72 -3.91
N GLY A 177 -6.48 -0.98 -3.77
CA GLY A 177 -6.97 -2.34 -3.70
C GLY A 177 -8.48 -2.43 -3.71
N LEU A 178 -8.97 -3.65 -3.92
CA LEU A 178 -10.40 -3.96 -3.90
C LEU A 178 -10.78 -4.70 -2.61
N SER A 179 -12.01 -4.50 -2.11
CA SER A 179 -12.55 -5.27 -0.99
C SER A 179 -11.60 -5.23 0.23
N GLN A 180 -11.18 -6.38 0.76
CA GLN A 180 -10.14 -6.48 1.79
C GLN A 180 -8.85 -5.72 1.41
N GLY A 181 -8.45 -5.70 0.11
CA GLY A 181 -7.31 -4.90 -0.37
C GLY A 181 -7.57 -3.39 -0.32
N GLY A 182 -8.83 -2.95 -0.42
CA GLY A 182 -9.22 -1.56 -0.21
C GLY A 182 -9.08 -1.15 1.27
N PHE A 183 -9.48 -2.02 2.21
CA PHE A 183 -9.16 -1.88 3.63
C PHE A 183 -7.64 -1.76 3.84
N GLY A 184 -6.87 -2.73 3.32
CA GLY A 184 -5.42 -2.75 3.48
C GLY A 184 -4.72 -1.52 2.92
N SER A 185 -5.18 -1.01 1.78
CA SER A 185 -4.62 0.19 1.16
C SER A 185 -4.85 1.43 2.03
N THR A 186 -6.05 1.62 2.58
CA THR A 186 -6.38 2.74 3.46
C THR A 186 -5.70 2.61 4.82
N THR A 187 -5.65 1.39 5.39
CA THR A 187 -4.95 1.10 6.65
C THR A 187 -3.46 1.39 6.55
N TYR A 188 -2.80 0.91 5.49
CA TYR A 188 -1.38 1.18 5.31
C TYR A 188 -1.08 2.66 5.06
N ALA A 189 -1.94 3.37 4.32
CA ALA A 189 -1.77 4.81 4.15
C ALA A 189 -1.95 5.58 5.46
N ALA A 190 -2.87 5.16 6.34
CA ALA A 190 -3.09 5.76 7.64
C ALA A 190 -1.99 5.43 8.65
N ARG A 191 -1.48 4.19 8.65
CA ARG A 191 -0.41 3.74 9.56
C ARG A 191 0.99 4.16 9.08
N HIS A 192 1.18 4.36 7.78
CA HIS A 192 2.45 4.74 7.15
C HIS A 192 2.29 5.95 6.21
N PRO A 193 1.83 7.11 6.71
CA PRO A 193 1.50 8.27 5.87
C PRO A 193 2.69 8.88 5.13
N ASP A 194 3.91 8.55 5.54
CA ASP A 194 5.15 9.00 4.87
C ASP A 194 5.61 8.06 3.75
N LEU A 195 4.84 7.01 3.43
CA LEU A 195 5.17 6.08 2.34
C LEU A 195 4.39 6.32 1.05
N PHE A 196 3.14 6.80 1.12
CA PHE A 196 2.23 6.89 -0.02
C PHE A 196 1.66 8.30 -0.19
N SER A 197 1.69 8.84 -1.42
CA SER A 197 1.10 10.14 -1.74
C SER A 197 -0.34 10.04 -2.23
N SER A 198 -0.74 8.87 -2.75
CA SER A 198 -2.08 8.60 -3.27
C SER A 198 -2.55 7.22 -2.80
N VAL A 199 -3.81 7.11 -2.40
CA VAL A 199 -4.45 5.87 -2.00
C VAL A 199 -5.82 5.73 -2.64
N ALA A 200 -6.17 4.51 -3.05
CA ALA A 200 -7.50 4.21 -3.56
C ALA A 200 -8.09 2.95 -2.92
N SER A 201 -9.41 3.01 -2.67
CA SER A 201 -10.21 1.89 -2.19
C SER A 201 -11.36 1.64 -3.16
N PHE A 202 -11.42 0.43 -3.72
CA PHE A 202 -12.47 -0.01 -4.65
C PHE A 202 -13.38 -0.98 -3.92
N SER A 203 -14.61 -0.56 -3.58
CA SER A 203 -15.53 -1.36 -2.76
C SER A 203 -14.84 -1.95 -1.53
N GLY A 204 -13.98 -1.18 -0.89
CA GLY A 204 -13.23 -1.61 0.28
C GLY A 204 -14.03 -1.52 1.57
N ALA A 205 -13.39 -1.89 2.68
CA ALA A 205 -13.96 -1.73 4.02
C ALA A 205 -13.05 -0.80 4.85
N PRO A 206 -12.94 0.51 4.52
CA PRO A 206 -12.02 1.43 5.20
C PRO A 206 -12.43 1.78 6.62
N GLU A 207 -13.54 1.24 7.10
CA GLU A 207 -13.96 1.24 8.49
C GLU A 207 -14.40 -0.17 8.89
N ILE A 208 -13.90 -0.66 10.03
CA ILE A 208 -14.22 -2.00 10.52
C ILE A 208 -14.71 -2.03 11.97
N SER A 209 -14.57 -0.94 12.73
CA SER A 209 -14.74 -1.00 14.17
C SER A 209 -15.23 0.30 14.85
N ARG A 210 -15.38 1.41 14.12
CA ARG A 210 -15.75 2.71 14.72
C ARG A 210 -17.27 2.81 14.94
N ASP A 211 -18.07 2.55 13.92
CA ASP A 211 -19.53 2.62 14.00
C ASP A 211 -20.16 1.25 14.26
N PRO A 212 -21.13 1.13 15.19
CA PRO A 212 -21.65 -0.16 15.64
C PRO A 212 -22.31 -1.00 14.54
N ASP A 213 -22.99 -0.40 13.59
CA ASP A 213 -23.67 -1.06 12.48
C ASP A 213 -22.67 -1.64 11.46
N VAL A 214 -21.54 -0.94 11.23
CA VAL A 214 -20.43 -1.44 10.41
C VAL A 214 -19.67 -2.55 11.16
N THR A 215 -19.39 -2.33 12.44
CA THR A 215 -18.60 -3.23 13.29
C THR A 215 -19.13 -4.67 13.30
N VAL A 216 -20.43 -4.86 13.40
CA VAL A 216 -21.03 -6.21 13.43
C VAL A 216 -20.77 -6.96 12.13
N GLY A 217 -21.00 -6.30 11.00
CA GLY A 217 -20.76 -6.89 9.67
C GLY A 217 -19.28 -7.19 9.43
N ALA A 218 -18.41 -6.22 9.69
CA ALA A 218 -16.97 -6.35 9.50
C ALA A 218 -16.36 -7.45 10.39
N THR A 219 -16.71 -7.49 11.70
CA THR A 219 -16.27 -8.55 12.61
C THR A 219 -16.71 -9.92 12.12
N GLY A 220 -17.96 -10.05 11.65
CA GLY A 220 -18.49 -11.30 11.09
C GLY A 220 -17.69 -11.77 9.86
N VAL A 221 -17.37 -10.87 8.94
CA VAL A 221 -16.57 -11.18 7.74
C VAL A 221 -15.14 -11.57 8.11
N ILE A 222 -14.48 -10.83 9.01
CA ILE A 222 -13.11 -11.11 9.46
C ILE A 222 -13.04 -12.47 10.15
N TYR A 223 -13.95 -12.77 11.06
CA TYR A 223 -14.01 -14.05 11.76
C TYR A 223 -14.34 -15.22 10.82
N ALA A 224 -15.24 -15.00 9.86
CA ALA A 224 -15.55 -16.00 8.84
C ALA A 224 -14.34 -16.25 7.92
N THR A 225 -13.56 -15.24 7.60
CA THR A 225 -12.31 -15.38 6.84
C THR A 225 -11.32 -16.23 7.62
N ALA A 226 -11.02 -15.87 8.87
CA ALA A 226 -10.08 -16.59 9.72
C ALA A 226 -10.48 -18.07 9.91
N TYR A 227 -11.71 -18.34 10.34
CA TYR A 227 -12.16 -19.69 10.66
C TYR A 227 -12.51 -20.51 9.42
N GLY A 228 -13.28 -19.92 8.50
CA GLY A 228 -13.86 -20.65 7.38
C GLY A 228 -12.93 -20.81 6.18
N LEU A 229 -12.02 -19.87 5.95
CA LEU A 229 -11.13 -19.86 4.79
C LEU A 229 -9.69 -20.15 5.18
N ASP A 230 -9.15 -19.48 6.19
CA ASP A 230 -7.77 -19.67 6.63
C ASP A 230 -7.61 -20.85 7.61
N GLY A 231 -8.71 -21.37 8.18
CA GLY A 231 -8.69 -22.51 9.10
C GLY A 231 -7.97 -22.22 10.42
N VAL A 232 -8.03 -20.97 10.87
CA VAL A 232 -7.43 -20.51 12.15
C VAL A 232 -8.51 -20.01 13.11
N GLU A 233 -8.14 -19.76 14.37
CA GLU A 233 -9.07 -19.18 15.33
C GLU A 233 -9.60 -17.81 14.87
N PRO A 234 -10.88 -17.49 15.06
CA PRO A 234 -11.48 -16.20 14.63
C PRO A 234 -10.69 -14.98 15.13
N THR A 235 -10.10 -15.07 16.32
CA THR A 235 -9.37 -13.99 16.97
C THR A 235 -7.89 -13.90 16.54
N ALA A 236 -7.41 -14.80 15.68
CA ALA A 236 -5.99 -14.89 15.32
C ALA A 236 -5.42 -13.60 14.69
N MET A 237 -6.23 -12.87 13.94
CA MET A 237 -5.78 -11.69 13.19
C MET A 237 -5.67 -10.45 14.08
N PHE A 238 -6.77 -10.01 14.68
CA PHE A 238 -6.85 -8.76 15.44
C PHE A 238 -7.03 -8.94 16.95
N GLY A 239 -7.16 -10.18 17.43
CA GLY A 239 -7.58 -10.48 18.78
C GLY A 239 -9.10 -10.47 18.97
N ASP A 240 -9.55 -10.65 20.20
CA ASP A 240 -10.97 -10.56 20.56
C ASP A 240 -11.48 -9.12 20.41
N ARG A 241 -12.66 -8.94 19.82
CA ARG A 241 -13.21 -7.63 19.50
C ARG A 241 -13.43 -6.72 20.71
N ILE A 242 -13.61 -7.29 21.89
CA ILE A 242 -13.91 -6.56 23.14
C ILE A 242 -12.64 -6.36 23.96
N THR A 243 -11.88 -7.43 24.23
CA THR A 243 -10.71 -7.37 25.10
C THR A 243 -9.48 -6.76 24.39
N ASP A 244 -9.41 -6.89 23.07
CA ASP A 244 -8.33 -6.36 22.23
C ASP A 244 -8.82 -5.19 21.36
N ALA A 245 -9.88 -4.49 21.77
CA ALA A 245 -10.52 -3.40 21.01
C ALA A 245 -9.50 -2.38 20.49
N ILE A 246 -8.51 -2.02 21.28
CA ILE A 246 -7.46 -1.06 20.88
C ILE A 246 -6.64 -1.54 19.67
N ASN A 247 -6.45 -2.85 19.50
CA ASN A 247 -5.75 -3.37 18.33
C ASN A 247 -6.60 -3.25 17.07
N TRP A 248 -7.91 -3.48 17.17
CA TRP A 248 -8.86 -3.24 16.08
C TRP A 248 -8.88 -1.76 15.68
N GLU A 249 -9.02 -0.87 16.65
CA GLU A 249 -9.05 0.58 16.46
C GLU A 249 -7.76 1.11 15.83
N GLY A 250 -6.60 0.63 16.29
CA GLY A 250 -5.28 1.04 15.78
C GLY A 250 -4.95 0.55 14.37
N HIS A 251 -5.78 -0.37 13.82
CA HIS A 251 -5.70 -0.83 12.43
C HIS A 251 -6.89 -0.37 11.58
N ASP A 252 -7.85 0.34 12.16
CA ASP A 252 -9.00 0.88 11.47
C ASP A 252 -8.71 2.31 10.99
N PRO A 253 -8.67 2.58 9.68
CA PRO A 253 -8.44 3.90 9.13
C PRO A 253 -9.37 4.99 9.69
N ALA A 254 -10.59 4.62 10.09
CA ALA A 254 -11.55 5.57 10.64
C ALA A 254 -11.14 6.18 11.99
N TYR A 255 -10.26 5.52 12.75
CA TYR A 255 -9.62 6.10 13.95
C TYR A 255 -8.33 6.86 13.66
N LEU A 256 -7.78 6.74 12.44
CA LEU A 256 -6.49 7.28 12.05
C LEU A 256 -6.60 8.40 11.00
N ILE A 257 -7.75 9.04 10.87
CA ILE A 257 -8.06 10.02 9.82
C ILE A 257 -7.05 11.17 9.80
N ASP A 258 -6.59 11.66 10.94
CA ASP A 258 -5.59 12.74 11.02
C ASP A 258 -4.26 12.37 10.34
N ASN A 259 -3.90 11.11 10.33
CA ASN A 259 -2.71 10.63 9.63
C ASN A 259 -2.85 10.75 8.10
N LEU A 260 -4.09 10.78 7.57
CA LEU A 260 -4.39 10.84 6.14
C LEU A 260 -4.45 12.25 5.56
N ARG A 261 -4.37 13.32 6.38
CA ARG A 261 -4.51 14.74 5.95
C ARG A 261 -3.57 15.15 4.80
N SER A 262 -2.48 14.45 4.62
CA SER A 262 -1.50 14.74 3.57
C SER A 262 -1.48 13.68 2.47
N THR A 263 -2.52 12.86 2.35
CA THR A 263 -2.61 11.79 1.35
C THR A 263 -3.81 12.05 0.44
N ALA A 264 -3.64 11.94 -0.87
CA ALA A 264 -4.75 12.00 -1.81
C ALA A 264 -5.59 10.72 -1.67
N LEU A 265 -6.86 10.88 -1.27
CA LEU A 265 -7.79 9.79 -0.99
C LEU A 265 -8.81 9.66 -2.11
N HIS A 266 -8.96 8.45 -2.63
CA HIS A 266 -9.90 8.12 -3.69
C HIS A 266 -10.73 6.90 -3.28
N LEU A 267 -12.06 7.06 -3.19
CA LEU A 267 -12.98 6.06 -2.69
C LEU A 267 -14.06 5.76 -3.72
N TRP A 268 -14.21 4.50 -4.10
CA TRP A 268 -15.29 4.01 -4.94
C TRP A 268 -16.11 2.98 -4.18
N THR A 269 -17.42 3.07 -4.27
CA THR A 269 -18.34 2.11 -3.68
C THR A 269 -19.66 2.08 -4.47
N ALA A 270 -20.43 1.02 -4.29
CA ALA A 270 -21.74 0.84 -4.91
C ALA A 270 -22.71 0.20 -3.92
N THR A 271 -24.01 0.23 -4.23
CA THR A 271 -25.06 -0.14 -3.27
C THR A 271 -25.33 -1.64 -3.16
N GLY A 272 -24.75 -2.46 -4.02
CA GLY A 272 -25.09 -3.89 -4.15
C GLY A 272 -26.29 -4.17 -5.05
N ALA A 273 -26.96 -3.14 -5.59
CA ALA A 273 -28.00 -3.32 -6.58
C ALA A 273 -27.40 -3.70 -7.93
N ASP A 274 -28.06 -4.62 -8.66
CA ASP A 274 -27.64 -5.02 -10.01
C ASP A 274 -27.53 -3.80 -10.94
N GLY A 275 -26.50 -3.78 -11.75
CA GLY A 275 -26.20 -2.70 -12.66
C GLY A 275 -25.78 -3.22 -14.05
N PRO A 276 -25.26 -2.33 -14.94
CA PRO A 276 -25.02 -2.67 -16.35
C PRO A 276 -23.93 -3.74 -16.56
N TYR A 277 -23.12 -4.04 -15.56
CA TYR A 277 -22.10 -5.10 -15.65
C TYR A 277 -22.53 -6.41 -14.97
N ASP A 278 -23.76 -6.50 -14.47
CA ASP A 278 -24.32 -7.69 -13.83
C ASP A 278 -25.22 -8.42 -14.84
N PRO A 279 -24.72 -9.46 -15.56
CA PRO A 279 -25.53 -10.16 -16.56
C PRO A 279 -26.63 -11.01 -15.95
N GLN A 280 -26.51 -11.35 -14.67
CA GLN A 280 -27.47 -12.11 -13.87
C GLN A 280 -27.36 -11.69 -12.40
N PRO A 281 -28.46 -11.75 -11.61
CA PRO A 281 -28.40 -11.48 -10.17
C PRO A 281 -27.37 -12.35 -9.45
N ASN A 282 -26.57 -11.73 -8.59
CA ASN A 282 -25.60 -12.40 -7.72
C ASN A 282 -25.81 -11.95 -6.26
N PRO A 283 -26.74 -12.58 -5.51
CA PRO A 283 -27.07 -12.16 -4.15
C PRO A 283 -25.88 -12.13 -3.19
N ALA A 284 -24.88 -13.02 -3.39
CA ALA A 284 -23.68 -13.03 -2.57
C ALA A 284 -22.82 -11.78 -2.82
N ALA A 285 -22.58 -11.42 -4.08
CA ALA A 285 -21.87 -10.21 -4.44
C ALA A 285 -22.62 -8.95 -4.02
N SER A 286 -23.97 -8.93 -4.19
CA SER A 286 -24.82 -7.84 -3.72
C SER A 286 -24.72 -7.64 -2.20
N GLY A 287 -24.75 -8.74 -1.43
CA GLY A 287 -24.67 -8.69 0.04
C GLY A 287 -23.30 -8.19 0.54
N ILE A 288 -22.21 -8.60 -0.08
CA ILE A 288 -20.87 -8.10 0.28
C ILE A 288 -20.72 -6.63 -0.10
N GLU A 289 -21.19 -6.22 -1.30
CA GLU A 289 -21.11 -4.82 -1.70
C GLU A 289 -21.93 -3.92 -0.76
N PHE A 290 -23.10 -4.37 -0.30
CA PHE A 290 -23.89 -3.65 0.72
C PHE A 290 -23.09 -3.39 2.01
N LEU A 291 -22.31 -4.38 2.49
CA LEU A 291 -21.49 -4.24 3.69
C LEU A 291 -20.31 -3.27 3.46
N THR A 292 -19.61 -3.41 2.34
CA THR A 292 -18.49 -2.52 2.01
C THR A 292 -18.95 -1.10 1.68
N HIS A 293 -20.16 -0.95 1.11
CA HIS A 293 -20.79 0.35 0.91
C HIS A 293 -21.02 1.06 2.26
N ALA A 294 -21.65 0.39 3.23
CA ALA A 294 -21.87 0.97 4.55
C ALA A 294 -20.54 1.45 5.18
N SER A 295 -19.51 0.60 5.16
CA SER A 295 -18.17 0.94 5.66
C SER A 295 -17.58 2.17 4.95
N THR A 296 -17.67 2.23 3.62
CA THR A 296 -17.10 3.35 2.85
C THR A 296 -17.88 4.65 3.07
N VAL A 297 -19.20 4.57 3.18
CA VAL A 297 -20.09 5.74 3.48
C VAL A 297 -19.73 6.33 4.83
N HIS A 298 -19.65 5.51 5.89
CA HIS A 298 -19.31 5.95 7.24
C HIS A 298 -17.88 6.55 7.29
N PHE A 299 -16.92 5.87 6.70
CA PHE A 299 -15.56 6.42 6.61
C PHE A 299 -15.52 7.79 5.91
N HIS A 300 -16.23 7.94 4.78
CA HIS A 300 -16.32 9.23 4.09
C HIS A 300 -16.99 10.31 4.97
N GLN A 301 -18.04 9.95 5.72
CA GLN A 301 -18.67 10.87 6.66
C GLN A 301 -17.72 11.34 7.75
N HIS A 302 -16.87 10.45 8.29
CA HIS A 302 -15.83 10.82 9.25
C HIS A 302 -14.76 11.71 8.62
N LEU A 303 -14.33 11.43 7.38
CA LEU A 303 -13.41 12.33 6.65
C LEU A 303 -13.99 13.75 6.51
N MET A 304 -15.28 13.86 6.18
CA MET A 304 -15.94 15.17 6.08
C MET A 304 -16.06 15.87 7.43
N GLN A 305 -16.36 15.14 8.51
CA GLN A 305 -16.46 15.70 9.87
C GLN A 305 -15.12 16.25 10.35
N GLU A 306 -14.02 15.67 9.91
CA GLU A 306 -12.66 16.04 10.30
C GLU A 306 -11.96 16.92 9.25
N ASP A 307 -12.69 17.45 8.25
CA ASP A 307 -12.17 18.28 7.16
C ASP A 307 -10.99 17.64 6.40
N VAL A 308 -11.06 16.33 6.15
CA VAL A 308 -10.09 15.62 5.32
C VAL A 308 -10.66 15.39 3.93
N PRO A 309 -10.10 15.99 2.87
CA PRO A 309 -10.64 15.89 1.52
C PRO A 309 -10.46 14.47 0.95
N SER A 310 -11.48 14.01 0.20
CA SER A 310 -11.43 12.78 -0.57
C SER A 310 -12.18 12.91 -1.89
N ASP A 311 -11.72 12.22 -2.93
CA ASP A 311 -12.49 11.99 -4.16
C ASP A 311 -13.38 10.76 -3.91
N TYR A 312 -14.66 11.01 -3.62
CA TYR A 312 -15.62 9.99 -3.25
C TYR A 312 -16.65 9.77 -4.34
N ARG A 313 -16.81 8.53 -4.74
CA ARG A 313 -17.75 8.11 -5.78
C ARG A 313 -18.62 6.97 -5.28
N ASP A 314 -19.85 7.31 -4.98
CA ASP A 314 -20.92 6.40 -4.58
C ASP A 314 -21.84 6.18 -5.78
N TYR A 315 -21.88 4.94 -6.27
CA TYR A 315 -22.75 4.56 -7.36
C TYR A 315 -24.06 4.00 -6.85
N THR A 316 -25.15 4.34 -7.51
CA THR A 316 -26.50 3.84 -7.15
C THR A 316 -26.72 2.37 -7.53
N TYR A 317 -25.76 1.75 -8.21
CA TYR A 317 -25.78 0.35 -8.65
C TYR A 317 -24.35 -0.20 -8.69
N GLY A 318 -24.25 -1.51 -8.66
CA GLY A 318 -23.03 -2.26 -8.77
C GLY A 318 -22.92 -3.29 -7.65
N THR A 319 -22.40 -4.45 -8.02
CA THR A 319 -22.18 -5.58 -7.12
C THR A 319 -20.68 -5.80 -6.90
N HIS A 320 -20.32 -6.64 -5.94
CA HIS A 320 -18.95 -6.92 -5.53
C HIS A 320 -18.22 -7.81 -6.55
N THR A 321 -17.95 -7.26 -7.75
CA THR A 321 -17.41 -8.02 -8.88
C THR A 321 -16.31 -7.28 -9.66
N TRP A 322 -15.47 -8.05 -10.37
CA TRP A 322 -14.33 -7.56 -11.14
C TRP A 322 -14.65 -6.51 -12.19
N ALA A 323 -15.85 -6.55 -12.78
CA ALA A 323 -16.22 -5.59 -13.80
C ALA A 323 -16.26 -4.14 -13.27
N TYR A 324 -16.74 -3.96 -12.04
CA TYR A 324 -16.75 -2.66 -11.36
C TYR A 324 -15.35 -2.25 -10.91
N TRP A 325 -14.58 -3.14 -10.33
CA TRP A 325 -13.20 -2.83 -9.89
C TRP A 325 -12.27 -2.52 -11.06
N THR A 326 -12.49 -3.16 -12.23
CA THR A 326 -11.76 -2.82 -13.46
C THR A 326 -12.05 -1.37 -13.88
N ARG A 327 -13.32 -0.96 -13.89
CA ARG A 327 -13.73 0.42 -14.15
C ARG A 327 -13.06 1.39 -13.15
N ASP A 328 -13.11 1.07 -11.87
CA ASP A 328 -12.58 1.93 -10.81
C ASP A 328 -11.07 2.09 -10.93
N LEU A 329 -10.33 1.03 -11.27
CA LEU A 329 -8.91 1.14 -11.58
C LEU A 329 -8.66 2.04 -12.81
N GLN A 330 -9.45 1.89 -13.89
CA GLN A 330 -9.35 2.73 -15.07
C GLN A 330 -9.63 4.21 -14.76
N ASP A 331 -10.60 4.48 -13.88
CA ASP A 331 -10.92 5.82 -13.40
C ASP A 331 -9.83 6.39 -12.49
N TYR A 332 -9.15 5.55 -11.69
CA TYR A 332 -8.14 5.96 -10.73
C TYR A 332 -6.80 6.35 -11.37
N VAL A 333 -6.34 5.67 -12.41
CA VAL A 333 -4.98 5.88 -12.93
C VAL A 333 -4.69 7.33 -13.35
N GLY A 334 -5.68 8.05 -13.86
CA GLY A 334 -5.56 9.47 -14.20
C GLY A 334 -5.34 10.38 -12.97
N PRO A 335 -6.23 10.34 -11.96
CA PRO A 335 -6.02 11.00 -10.66
C PRO A 335 -4.67 10.65 -10.02
N MET A 336 -4.33 9.38 -9.89
CA MET A 336 -3.05 8.93 -9.33
C MET A 336 -1.83 9.56 -10.00
N MET A 337 -1.83 9.65 -11.34
CA MET A 337 -0.72 10.28 -12.06
C MET A 337 -0.66 11.80 -11.81
N ARG A 338 -1.79 12.47 -11.53
CA ARG A 338 -1.81 13.87 -11.09
C ARG A 338 -1.26 14.02 -9.68
N ASP A 339 -1.58 13.10 -8.77
CA ASP A 339 -1.07 13.09 -7.40
C ASP A 339 0.45 12.93 -7.37
N PHE A 340 1.02 12.09 -8.24
CA PHE A 340 2.48 12.01 -8.40
C PHE A 340 3.11 13.31 -8.91
N ALA A 341 2.42 14.05 -9.76
CA ALA A 341 2.89 15.34 -10.26
C ALA A 341 2.77 16.45 -9.21
N HIS A 342 1.79 16.35 -8.31
CA HIS A 342 1.48 17.33 -7.28
C HIS A 342 1.20 16.66 -5.94
N PRO A 343 2.21 15.98 -5.33
CA PRO A 343 1.98 15.20 -4.13
C PRO A 343 1.60 16.10 -2.95
N PRO A 344 0.53 15.77 -2.21
CA PRO A 344 0.19 16.50 -0.99
C PRO A 344 1.34 16.44 0.02
N THR A 345 1.58 17.54 0.73
CA THR A 345 2.64 17.63 1.75
C THR A 345 2.09 18.19 3.05
N PRO A 346 2.46 17.65 4.23
CA PRO A 346 2.01 18.17 5.50
C PRO A 346 2.64 19.52 5.80
N ALA A 347 1.85 20.45 6.33
CA ALA A 347 2.35 21.74 6.85
C ALA A 347 3.15 21.54 8.15
N ALA A 348 2.77 20.55 8.96
CA ALA A 348 3.48 20.12 10.17
C ALA A 348 3.27 18.62 10.34
N THR A 349 4.19 17.96 11.06
CA THR A 349 4.05 16.52 11.33
C THR A 349 3.03 16.30 12.43
N THR A 350 1.97 15.55 12.11
CA THR A 350 1.06 14.94 13.08
C THR A 350 1.02 13.44 12.81
N TYR A 351 1.05 12.65 13.86
CA TYR A 351 0.93 11.19 13.75
C TYR A 351 0.37 10.58 15.03
N THR A 352 -0.68 9.79 14.87
CA THR A 352 -1.37 9.04 15.91
C THR A 352 -1.12 7.54 15.74
N SER A 353 -0.83 6.82 16.83
CA SER A 353 -0.57 5.38 16.83
C SER A 353 -0.87 4.77 18.19
N ILE A 354 -1.17 3.46 18.18
CA ILE A 354 -1.25 2.64 19.39
C ILE A 354 0.09 1.99 19.77
N ASP A 355 1.08 2.04 18.88
CA ASP A 355 2.33 1.31 19.00
C ASP A 355 3.28 1.94 20.04
N LYS A 356 4.04 1.11 20.75
CA LYS A 356 5.11 1.59 21.66
C LYS A 356 6.24 2.31 20.94
N GLN A 357 6.43 2.00 19.66
CA GLN A 357 7.50 2.56 18.84
C GLN A 357 7.01 2.77 17.44
N TRP A 358 7.30 3.94 16.89
CA TRP A 358 6.99 4.25 15.51
C TRP A 358 8.01 5.23 14.90
N LYS A 359 8.03 5.28 13.58
CA LYS A 359 8.89 6.16 12.81
C LYS A 359 8.14 6.66 11.59
N GLN A 360 7.78 7.95 11.59
CA GLN A 360 7.02 8.59 10.51
C GLN A 360 7.57 9.99 10.23
N TRP A 361 7.54 10.41 8.98
CA TRP A 361 7.97 11.74 8.55
C TRP A 361 9.40 12.11 9.00
N GLY A 362 10.23 11.12 9.19
CA GLY A 362 11.56 11.30 9.73
C GLY A 362 11.65 11.49 11.24
N TRP A 363 10.54 11.56 11.96
CA TRP A 363 10.46 11.48 13.41
C TRP A 363 10.50 10.02 13.87
N SER A 364 10.98 9.79 15.08
CA SER A 364 10.77 8.51 15.75
C SER A 364 10.44 8.75 17.23
N VAL A 365 9.48 7.97 17.73
CA VAL A 365 9.07 7.98 19.13
C VAL A 365 9.14 6.57 19.68
N SER A 366 9.62 6.45 20.90
CA SER A 366 9.65 5.20 21.67
C SER A 366 9.17 5.48 23.08
N PHE A 367 8.14 4.73 23.51
CA PHE A 367 7.54 4.84 24.84
C PHE A 367 8.07 3.73 25.76
N ASP A 368 8.53 4.12 26.94
CA ASP A 368 8.73 3.25 28.09
C ASP A 368 7.48 3.34 28.97
N ARG A 369 6.55 2.43 28.75
CA ARG A 369 5.24 2.31 29.42
C ARG A 369 4.88 0.84 29.62
N SER A 370 4.01 0.54 30.61
CA SER A 370 3.58 -0.84 30.89
C SER A 370 2.69 -1.39 29.77
N ALA A 371 1.72 -0.62 29.29
CA ALA A 371 0.80 -1.03 28.24
C ALA A 371 1.55 -1.35 26.95
N ALA A 372 1.25 -2.49 26.33
CA ALA A 372 1.82 -2.89 25.04
C ALA A 372 1.31 -1.98 23.92
N GLN A 373 0.01 -1.72 23.91
CA GLN A 373 -0.68 -0.81 23.01
C GLN A 373 -1.45 0.23 23.82
N GLU A 374 -1.39 1.48 23.39
CA GLU A 374 -2.08 2.62 23.99
C GLU A 374 -2.01 3.78 23.01
N TRP A 375 -3.08 4.52 22.84
CA TRP A 375 -3.11 5.69 21.99
C TRP A 375 -2.04 6.71 22.39
N SER A 376 -1.31 7.16 21.41
CA SER A 376 -0.32 8.23 21.53
C SER A 376 -0.33 9.09 20.26
N GLU A 377 -0.04 10.38 20.43
CA GLU A 377 -0.02 11.33 19.33
C GLU A 377 1.18 12.26 19.43
N LEU A 378 1.88 12.47 18.34
CA LEU A 378 2.76 13.60 18.14
C LEU A 378 2.08 14.57 17.20
N SER A 379 1.87 15.81 17.61
CA SER A 379 1.25 16.84 16.79
C SER A 379 2.10 18.10 16.67
N TYR A 380 1.90 18.83 15.57
CA TYR A 380 2.59 20.07 15.25
C TYR A 380 4.12 19.97 15.23
N GLY A 381 4.65 18.80 14.89
CA GLY A 381 6.10 18.55 14.83
C GLY A 381 6.80 19.47 13.83
N SER A 382 7.71 20.32 14.32
CA SER A 382 8.44 21.32 13.56
C SER A 382 9.82 21.64 14.17
N SER A 383 10.57 22.56 13.58
CA SER A 383 11.85 23.02 14.14
C SER A 383 11.71 23.83 15.43
N THR A 384 10.51 24.30 15.74
CA THR A 384 10.23 25.09 16.97
C THR A 384 9.67 24.25 18.10
N GLY A 385 9.32 22.99 17.87
CA GLY A 385 8.82 22.08 18.88
C GLY A 385 7.77 21.10 18.37
N PHE A 386 7.07 20.49 19.30
CA PHE A 386 6.00 19.52 19.06
C PHE A 386 5.13 19.38 20.31
N THR A 387 3.96 18.79 20.14
CA THR A 387 3.13 18.30 21.26
C THR A 387 3.17 16.78 21.26
N LEU A 388 3.28 16.17 22.43
CA LEU A 388 3.26 14.71 22.59
C LEU A 388 2.20 14.32 23.62
N THR A 389 1.29 13.44 23.22
CA THR A 389 0.28 12.81 24.07
C THR A 389 0.60 11.33 24.25
N GLY A 390 0.47 10.82 25.47
CA GLY A 390 0.73 9.41 25.81
C GLY A 390 0.99 9.22 27.29
N SER A 391 1.51 8.05 27.68
CA SER A 391 1.88 7.74 29.07
C SER A 391 3.32 7.23 29.21
N GLY A 392 3.81 7.17 30.44
CA GLY A 392 5.14 6.69 30.79
C GLY A 392 6.23 7.72 30.52
N ARG A 393 7.28 7.31 29.84
CA ARG A 393 8.40 8.15 29.40
C ARG A 393 8.63 7.95 27.92
N ALA A 394 8.65 9.01 27.15
CA ALA A 394 8.95 8.92 25.74
C ALA A 394 10.37 9.41 25.40
N THR A 395 11.00 8.76 24.44
CA THR A 395 12.18 9.27 23.74
C THR A 395 11.75 9.68 22.34
N VAL A 396 11.83 10.98 22.04
CA VAL A 396 11.52 11.56 20.74
C VAL A 396 12.82 11.90 20.02
N THR A 397 13.01 11.38 18.81
CA THR A 397 14.07 11.82 17.89
C THR A 397 13.38 12.60 16.76
N THR A 398 13.75 13.86 16.59
CA THR A 398 13.13 14.75 15.59
C THR A 398 13.50 14.36 14.16
N ALA A 399 12.79 14.86 13.16
CA ALA A 399 13.28 14.91 11.80
C ALA A 399 14.57 15.75 11.69
N ARG A 400 15.22 15.73 10.53
CA ARG A 400 16.42 16.55 10.25
C ARG A 400 16.04 18.02 10.07
N LEU A 401 15.86 18.72 11.16
CA LEU A 401 15.32 20.10 11.18
C LEU A 401 16.35 21.15 11.63
N TYR A 402 17.52 20.72 12.08
CA TYR A 402 18.48 21.61 12.76
C TYR A 402 19.85 21.54 12.13
N VAL A 403 20.65 22.61 12.34
CA VAL A 403 22.04 22.63 11.94
C VAL A 403 22.85 21.70 12.85
N PRO A 404 23.63 20.74 12.31
CA PRO A 404 24.48 19.87 13.11
C PRO A 404 25.41 20.64 14.03
N GLY A 405 25.49 20.21 15.30
CA GLY A 405 26.34 20.85 16.31
C GLY A 405 25.74 22.12 16.94
N ALA A 406 24.61 22.63 16.45
CA ALA A 406 23.97 23.80 17.06
C ALA A 406 23.54 23.51 18.51
N HIS A 407 23.61 24.54 19.35
CA HIS A 407 23.12 24.47 20.73
C HIS A 407 21.68 24.96 20.80
N VAL A 408 20.82 24.21 21.47
CA VAL A 408 19.41 24.54 21.64
C VAL A 408 19.01 24.46 23.10
N THR A 409 17.96 25.17 23.48
CA THR A 409 17.27 25.01 24.74
C THR A 409 15.91 24.35 24.50
N VAL A 410 15.65 23.24 25.16
CA VAL A 410 14.36 22.52 25.13
C VAL A 410 13.64 22.77 26.44
N THR A 411 12.37 23.18 26.35
CA THR A 411 11.49 23.46 27.49
C THR A 411 10.15 22.74 27.32
N GLY A 412 9.40 22.61 28.41
CA GLY A 412 8.09 21.93 28.42
C GLY A 412 8.16 20.46 28.80
N ALA A 413 9.26 19.76 28.55
CA ALA A 413 9.50 18.39 28.94
C ALA A 413 10.22 18.28 30.31
N GLY A 414 9.66 18.89 31.37
CA GLY A 414 10.30 19.01 32.67
C GLY A 414 11.26 20.21 32.75
N PRO A 415 12.36 20.15 33.54
CA PRO A 415 13.35 21.24 33.62
C PRO A 415 13.96 21.56 32.25
N ALA A 416 14.29 22.84 32.04
CA ALA A 416 14.92 23.27 30.78
C ALA A 416 16.23 22.49 30.52
N GLN A 417 16.36 21.97 29.31
CA GLN A 417 17.50 21.15 28.88
C GLN A 417 18.33 21.93 27.84
N ALA A 418 19.62 22.01 28.07
CA ALA A 418 20.58 22.47 27.07
C ALA A 418 21.08 21.25 26.28
N LEU A 419 20.73 21.18 25.00
CA LEU A 419 21.09 20.05 24.13
C LEU A 419 21.96 20.54 22.96
N THR A 420 22.77 19.62 22.44
CA THR A 420 23.49 19.81 21.18
C THR A 420 22.87 18.95 20.10
N VAL A 421 22.62 19.54 18.95
CA VAL A 421 22.09 18.85 17.77
C VAL A 421 23.06 17.79 17.30
N GLY A 422 22.56 16.59 17.03
CA GLY A 422 23.35 15.49 16.49
C GLY A 422 24.00 15.83 15.13
N ARG A 423 25.04 15.10 14.76
CA ARG A 423 25.72 15.25 13.45
C ARG A 423 24.78 15.02 12.25
N ASP A 424 23.67 14.34 12.48
CA ASP A 424 22.63 14.05 11.51
C ASP A 424 21.53 15.12 11.42
N GLY A 425 21.67 16.24 12.15
CA GLY A 425 20.70 17.36 12.16
C GLY A 425 19.43 17.05 12.98
N ARG A 426 19.48 16.07 13.90
CA ARG A 426 18.36 15.65 14.74
C ARG A 426 18.59 15.98 16.20
N LEU A 427 17.49 16.15 16.94
CA LEU A 427 17.50 16.22 18.39
C LEU A 427 16.91 14.95 18.99
N ARG A 428 17.45 14.53 20.12
CA ARG A 428 16.88 13.47 20.95
C ARG A 428 16.41 14.07 22.26
N VAL A 429 15.10 14.02 22.50
CA VAL A 429 14.44 14.66 23.65
C VAL A 429 13.76 13.55 24.48
N THR A 430 13.96 13.56 25.77
CA THR A 430 13.21 12.70 26.71
C THR A 430 12.03 13.50 27.26
N VAL A 431 10.83 12.96 27.15
CA VAL A 431 9.58 13.57 27.59
C VAL A 431 8.94 12.70 28.68
N PRO A 432 8.90 13.15 29.94
CA PRO A 432 8.14 12.46 30.99
C PRO A 432 6.65 12.76 30.82
N LEU A 433 5.83 11.72 30.73
CA LEU A 433 4.37 11.81 30.54
C LEU A 433 3.58 11.38 31.77
N GLY A 434 4.23 10.70 32.76
CA GLY A 434 3.52 10.19 33.95
C GLY A 434 2.86 8.83 33.73
N SER A 435 2.09 8.37 34.72
CA SER A 435 1.47 7.04 34.72
C SER A 435 0.13 6.94 33.98
N SER A 436 -0.44 8.10 33.60
CA SER A 436 -1.68 8.20 32.83
C SER A 436 -1.45 9.02 31.57
N THR A 437 -2.33 8.89 30.59
CA THR A 437 -2.27 9.67 29.35
C THR A 437 -2.23 11.17 29.66
N THR A 438 -1.19 11.84 29.17
CA THR A 438 -0.89 13.23 29.44
C THR A 438 -0.39 13.89 28.15
N THR A 439 -0.73 15.15 27.96
CA THR A 439 -0.26 15.97 26.83
C THR A 439 0.84 16.93 27.29
N VAL A 440 1.98 16.90 26.64
CA VAL A 440 3.15 17.74 26.93
C VAL A 440 3.53 18.52 25.67
N ALA A 441 3.54 19.86 25.79
CA ALA A 441 4.04 20.76 24.73
C ALA A 441 5.54 21.01 24.92
N VAL A 442 6.33 20.61 23.93
CA VAL A 442 7.79 20.75 23.92
C VAL A 442 8.17 21.89 22.97
N LYS A 443 8.94 22.86 23.48
CA LYS A 443 9.47 24.00 22.70
C LYS A 443 10.96 23.86 22.52
N VAL A 444 11.46 24.17 21.32
CA VAL A 444 12.87 24.17 20.97
C VAL A 444 13.28 25.57 20.54
N GLN A 445 14.26 26.14 21.21
CA GLN A 445 14.82 27.45 20.89
C GLN A 445 16.31 27.30 20.55
N GLN A 446 16.72 27.82 19.39
CA GLN A 446 18.13 27.90 19.05
C GLN A 446 18.77 29.00 19.94
N ARG A 447 19.90 28.69 20.53
CA ARG A 447 20.71 29.71 21.21
C ARG A 447 21.40 30.57 20.15
N GLN A 448 21.19 31.87 20.23
CA GLN A 448 22.04 32.78 19.46
C GLN A 448 23.48 32.61 19.93
N ALA A 449 24.41 32.48 18.97
CA ALA A 449 25.84 32.37 19.22
C ALA A 449 26.38 33.68 19.83
#